data_cdcb0748f9e2a21e360eddd873ece115
#
_entry.id   cdcb0748f9e2a21e360eddd873ece115
#
_cell.length_a   1.000
_cell.length_b   1.000
_cell.length_c   1.000
_cell.angle_alpha   90.00
_cell.angle_beta   90.00
_cell.angle_gamma   90.00
#
_symmetry.space_group_name_H-M   'P 1'
#
loop_
_entity.id
_entity.type
_entity.pdbx_description
1 polymer ?
#
loop_
_entity_poly.entity_id
_entity_poly.type
_entity_poly.pdbx_seq_one_letter_code
_entity_poly.pdbx_strand_id
1 'polypeptide(L)'
;LQDFTGENIFSCRAVQLKITLDLSEQHNVWRRVVVPLHMSFYGLHRVLQKLFGWWDYHLHEFYVYSDETVKKSENIFNIDRPASHRKGYKPVVNIVDDEEAFDYKDDDLPVMLNSVKLSEYLPEYGRMKYIYDFGDFWEHYIELEEVIDDYDKYHPICLDGAGNSPPEDVGGQDGYDSFLEIIADENHPEHENMVSWGRSQGYESFDLERVNRFLKLQA
;
A
#
# COMPACT_ATOMS: atom_id res chain seq x y z
N LEU A 1 -20.42 -24.10 16.63
CA LEU A 1 -20.80 -23.02 17.58
C LEU A 1 -21.92 -22.16 16.99
N GLN A 2 -21.91 -21.87 15.68
CA GLN A 2 -22.99 -21.17 14.97
C GLN A 2 -24.36 -21.86 15.12
N ASP A 3 -24.37 -23.20 15.20
CA ASP A 3 -25.59 -24.03 15.39
C ASP A 3 -26.22 -23.88 16.78
N PHE A 4 -25.48 -23.32 17.77
CA PHE A 4 -25.95 -23.18 19.16
C PHE A 4 -26.41 -21.78 19.51
N THR A 5 -25.83 -20.75 18.91
CA THR A 5 -26.11 -19.35 19.29
C THR A 5 -26.82 -18.55 18.19
N GLY A 6 -26.80 -19.03 16.95
CA GLY A 6 -27.29 -18.30 15.79
C GLY A 6 -26.39 -17.07 15.42
N GLU A 7 -25.35 -16.80 16.21
CA GLU A 7 -24.41 -15.74 15.96
C GLU A 7 -23.10 -16.29 15.41
N ASN A 8 -22.56 -15.63 14.38
CA ASN A 8 -21.22 -15.92 13.89
C ASN A 8 -20.18 -15.28 14.84
N ILE A 9 -19.81 -16.00 15.90
CA ILE A 9 -18.82 -15.53 16.90
C ILE A 9 -17.40 -15.32 16.31
N PHE A 10 -17.22 -15.63 15.05
CA PHE A 10 -15.96 -15.47 14.33
C PHE A 10 -15.98 -14.29 13.34
N SER A 11 -17.04 -13.48 13.33
CA SER A 11 -17.04 -12.27 12.53
C SER A 11 -16.31 -11.12 13.22
N CYS A 12 -15.70 -10.26 12.42
CA CYS A 12 -15.07 -9.03 12.89
C CYS A 12 -15.44 -7.87 11.95
N ARG A 13 -15.25 -6.65 12.45
CA ARG A 13 -15.31 -5.48 11.57
C ARG A 13 -14.08 -5.44 10.66
N ALA A 14 -14.30 -5.14 9.41
CA ALA A 14 -13.28 -5.02 8.39
C ALA A 14 -13.54 -3.80 7.51
N VAL A 15 -12.58 -3.45 6.69
CA VAL A 15 -12.70 -2.39 5.69
C VAL A 15 -12.23 -2.89 4.33
N GLN A 16 -12.92 -2.45 3.29
CA GLN A 16 -12.47 -2.58 1.91
C GLN A 16 -11.68 -1.34 1.53
N LEU A 17 -10.45 -1.57 1.11
CA LEU A 17 -9.51 -0.53 0.71
C LEU A 17 -9.17 -0.68 -0.77
N LYS A 18 -9.11 0.43 -1.48
CA LYS A 18 -8.46 0.53 -2.79
C LYS A 18 -7.09 1.14 -2.61
N ILE A 19 -6.07 0.45 -3.10
CA ILE A 19 -4.67 0.86 -3.05
C ILE A 19 -4.20 1.11 -4.48
N THR A 20 -3.74 2.30 -4.77
CA THR A 20 -3.19 2.69 -6.08
C THR A 20 -1.73 3.07 -5.91
N LEU A 21 -0.83 2.38 -6.61
CA LEU A 21 0.57 2.76 -6.69
C LEU A 21 0.69 4.00 -7.60
N ASP A 22 1.30 5.08 -7.08
CA ASP A 22 1.47 6.32 -7.82
C ASP A 22 2.61 6.21 -8.83
N LEU A 23 2.24 5.91 -10.05
CA LEU A 23 3.12 5.84 -11.21
C LEU A 23 2.63 6.84 -12.28
N SER A 24 3.39 6.96 -13.38
CA SER A 24 2.95 7.76 -14.53
C SER A 24 1.60 7.27 -15.07
N GLU A 25 0.88 8.14 -15.80
CA GLU A 25 -0.44 7.83 -16.38
C GLU A 25 -0.44 6.59 -17.33
N GLN A 26 0.76 6.13 -17.73
CA GLN A 26 0.93 4.94 -18.57
C GLN A 26 0.75 3.64 -17.78
N HIS A 27 0.89 3.69 -16.45
CA HIS A 27 0.83 2.55 -15.57
C HIS A 27 -0.42 2.62 -14.69
N ASN A 28 -1.24 1.58 -14.74
CA ASN A 28 -2.44 1.44 -13.90
C ASN A 28 -2.25 0.26 -12.95
N VAL A 29 -1.49 0.50 -11.87
CA VAL A 29 -1.19 -0.52 -10.86
C VAL A 29 -2.01 -0.25 -9.60
N TRP A 30 -2.97 -1.14 -9.30
CA TRP A 30 -3.82 -0.99 -8.13
C TRP A 30 -4.28 -2.35 -7.60
N ARG A 31 -4.70 -2.37 -6.34
CA ARG A 31 -5.26 -3.53 -5.63
C ARG A 31 -6.49 -3.11 -4.83
N ARG A 32 -7.47 -4.00 -4.73
CA ARG A 32 -8.62 -3.87 -3.82
C ARG A 32 -8.58 -5.00 -2.81
N VAL A 33 -8.56 -4.66 -1.52
CA VAL A 33 -8.38 -5.64 -0.45
C VAL A 33 -9.35 -5.38 0.68
N VAL A 34 -9.84 -6.45 1.32
CA VAL A 34 -10.53 -6.37 2.61
C VAL A 34 -9.54 -6.73 3.71
N VAL A 35 -9.46 -5.89 4.73
CA VAL A 35 -8.59 -6.09 5.90
C VAL A 35 -9.39 -5.95 7.19
N PRO A 36 -9.16 -6.82 8.21
CA PRO A 36 -9.76 -6.68 9.53
C PRO A 36 -9.32 -5.38 10.23
N LEU A 37 -10.25 -4.64 10.83
CA LEU A 37 -9.96 -3.37 11.53
C LEU A 37 -9.10 -3.55 12.80
N HIS A 38 -9.06 -4.73 13.39
CA HIS A 38 -8.21 -5.01 14.56
C HIS A 38 -6.73 -5.21 14.20
N MET A 39 -6.40 -5.27 12.90
CA MET A 39 -5.04 -5.33 12.41
C MET A 39 -4.28 -4.04 12.74
N SER A 40 -2.96 -4.15 12.99
CA SER A 40 -2.08 -2.99 13.12
C SER A 40 -1.66 -2.43 11.75
N PHE A 41 -1.10 -1.24 11.72
CA PHE A 41 -0.48 -0.68 10.51
C PHE A 41 0.72 -1.52 10.04
N TYR A 42 1.47 -2.13 10.96
CA TYR A 42 2.48 -3.13 10.60
C TYR A 42 1.85 -4.33 9.88
N GLY A 43 0.68 -4.80 10.35
CA GLY A 43 -0.08 -5.84 9.65
C GLY A 43 -0.50 -5.40 8.25
N LEU A 44 -0.97 -4.16 8.10
CA LEU A 44 -1.31 -3.60 6.79
C LEU A 44 -0.08 -3.50 5.87
N HIS A 45 1.06 -3.02 6.39
CA HIS A 45 2.33 -3.03 5.65
C HIS A 45 2.64 -4.42 5.09
N ARG A 46 2.58 -5.47 5.91
CA ARG A 46 2.82 -6.84 5.46
C ARG A 46 1.83 -7.31 4.38
N VAL A 47 0.57 -6.85 4.46
CA VAL A 47 -0.43 -7.09 3.41
C VAL A 47 0.00 -6.41 2.12
N LEU A 48 0.41 -5.14 2.17
CA LEU A 48 0.89 -4.37 1.01
C LEU A 48 2.08 -5.05 0.35
N GLN A 49 3.06 -5.51 1.14
CA GLN A 49 4.20 -6.26 0.61
C GLN A 49 3.77 -7.48 -0.23
N LYS A 50 2.74 -8.21 0.19
CA LYS A 50 2.21 -9.37 -0.56
C LYS A 50 1.36 -8.97 -1.77
N LEU A 51 0.62 -7.86 -1.66
CA LEU A 51 -0.19 -7.34 -2.76
C LEU A 51 0.67 -6.87 -3.95
N PHE A 52 1.85 -6.31 -3.65
CA PHE A 52 2.76 -5.75 -4.64
C PHE A 52 3.96 -6.66 -4.95
N GLY A 53 4.14 -7.77 -4.23
CA GLY A 53 5.19 -8.75 -4.49
C GLY A 53 6.56 -8.36 -3.95
N TRP A 54 6.62 -7.47 -2.97
CA TRP A 54 7.86 -7.01 -2.34
C TRP A 54 8.27 -7.85 -1.13
N TRP A 55 9.51 -7.69 -0.67
CA TRP A 55 10.16 -8.59 0.26
C TRP A 55 10.43 -8.00 1.64
N ASP A 56 9.95 -6.76 1.91
CA ASP A 56 10.09 -6.10 3.21
C ASP A 56 11.57 -5.81 3.55
N TYR A 57 12.34 -5.30 2.58
CA TYR A 57 13.76 -4.99 2.77
C TYR A 57 14.03 -3.55 3.14
N HIS A 58 13.05 -2.65 2.96
CA HIS A 58 13.19 -1.22 3.11
C HIS A 58 12.24 -0.65 4.15
N LEU A 59 12.57 0.54 4.64
CA LEU A 59 11.73 1.29 5.57
C LEU A 59 10.44 1.75 4.90
N HIS A 60 9.44 1.99 5.73
CA HIS A 60 8.13 2.43 5.28
C HIS A 60 7.47 3.38 6.28
N GLU A 61 6.49 4.13 5.79
CA GLU A 61 5.64 4.97 6.63
C GLU A 61 4.24 5.11 6.05
N PHE A 62 3.31 5.51 6.94
CA PHE A 62 1.96 5.87 6.54
C PHE A 62 1.64 7.30 6.98
N TYR A 63 0.85 7.98 6.16
CA TYR A 63 0.17 9.21 6.53
C TYR A 63 -1.32 8.97 6.47
N VAL A 64 -2.04 9.34 7.53
CA VAL A 64 -3.51 9.35 7.56
C VAL A 64 -3.98 10.78 7.36
N TYR A 65 -5.01 10.99 6.56
CA TYR A 65 -5.49 12.31 6.17
C TYR A 65 -6.95 12.52 6.58
N SER A 66 -7.24 13.73 7.08
CA SER A 66 -8.63 14.19 7.26
C SER A 66 -9.27 14.56 5.91
N ASP A 67 -10.58 14.82 5.92
CA ASP A 67 -11.28 15.38 4.76
C ASP A 67 -11.08 16.90 4.60
N GLU A 68 -10.39 17.55 5.53
CA GLU A 68 -10.05 18.96 5.44
C GLU A 68 -8.99 19.16 4.35
N THR A 69 -9.23 20.12 3.45
CA THR A 69 -8.27 20.50 2.43
C THR A 69 -7.43 21.66 2.90
N VAL A 70 -6.10 21.55 2.78
CA VAL A 70 -5.17 22.67 3.00
C VAL A 70 -5.05 23.53 1.76
N LYS A 71 -4.91 24.85 1.97
CA LYS A 71 -4.64 25.76 0.86
C LYS A 71 -3.24 25.50 0.28
N LYS A 72 -3.12 25.67 -1.04
CA LYS A 72 -1.90 25.40 -1.79
C LYS A 72 -0.62 26.06 -1.24
N SER A 73 -0.74 27.13 -0.45
CA SER A 73 0.37 27.86 0.18
C SER A 73 0.87 27.24 1.49
N GLU A 74 0.14 26.31 2.06
CA GLU A 74 0.47 25.68 3.35
C GLU A 74 1.05 24.26 3.16
N ASN A 75 1.15 23.81 1.93
CA ASN A 75 1.53 22.43 1.63
C ASN A 75 2.99 22.38 1.17
N ILE A 76 3.88 22.00 2.07
CA ILE A 76 5.31 21.80 1.80
C ILE A 76 5.56 20.63 0.84
N PHE A 77 4.59 19.71 0.69
CA PHE A 77 4.64 18.55 -0.20
C PHE A 77 3.96 18.78 -1.56
N ASN A 78 4.05 20.00 -2.08
CA ASN A 78 3.52 20.37 -3.39
C ASN A 78 4.43 19.84 -4.50
N ILE A 79 4.40 18.52 -4.72
CA ILE A 79 4.98 17.91 -5.91
C ILE A 79 3.87 17.86 -6.97
N ASP A 80 4.16 18.36 -8.16
CA ASP A 80 3.27 18.30 -9.33
C ASP A 80 3.03 16.86 -9.75
N ARG A 81 2.00 16.22 -9.21
CA ARG A 81 1.65 14.82 -9.50
C ARG A 81 0.18 14.63 -9.90
N PRO A 82 -0.19 13.47 -10.51
CA PRO A 82 -1.45 13.28 -11.20
C PRO A 82 -2.71 13.53 -10.37
N ALA A 83 -3.77 13.87 -11.06
CA ALA A 83 -4.92 14.67 -10.66
C ALA A 83 -5.81 14.14 -9.50
N SER A 84 -5.80 12.87 -9.15
CA SER A 84 -6.74 12.30 -8.18
C SER A 84 -6.44 12.64 -6.72
N HIS A 85 -5.16 12.86 -6.37
CA HIS A 85 -4.69 13.11 -5.01
C HIS A 85 -4.12 14.53 -4.78
N ARG A 86 -4.25 15.42 -5.77
CA ARG A 86 -3.77 16.81 -5.71
C ARG A 86 -4.59 17.75 -4.84
N LYS A 87 -5.68 17.28 -4.26
CA LYS A 87 -6.35 17.99 -3.19
C LYS A 87 -5.47 17.80 -1.97
N GLY A 88 -4.71 18.81 -1.58
CA GLY A 88 -3.93 18.77 -0.36
C GLY A 88 -4.84 18.54 0.83
N TYR A 89 -4.99 17.28 1.24
CA TYR A 89 -5.64 16.93 2.49
C TYR A 89 -4.69 17.16 3.65
N LYS A 90 -5.24 17.57 4.79
CA LYS A 90 -4.46 17.80 6.01
C LYS A 90 -4.08 16.44 6.62
N PRO A 91 -2.80 16.14 6.82
CA PRO A 91 -2.39 14.96 7.56
C PRO A 91 -2.81 15.09 9.03
N VAL A 92 -3.22 14.00 9.65
CA VAL A 92 -3.60 13.93 11.06
C VAL A 92 -2.60 13.15 11.90
N VAL A 93 -1.87 12.23 11.29
CA VAL A 93 -0.82 11.43 11.91
C VAL A 93 0.14 10.90 10.85
N ASN A 94 1.42 10.80 11.22
CA ASN A 94 2.43 9.99 10.53
C ASN A 94 2.67 8.71 11.35
N ILE A 95 2.66 7.56 10.72
CA ILE A 95 2.84 6.25 11.35
C ILE A 95 4.09 5.63 10.74
N VAL A 96 5.09 5.38 11.58
CA VAL A 96 6.45 5.02 11.21
C VAL A 96 6.82 3.63 11.71
N ASP A 97 7.84 3.05 11.12
CA ASP A 97 8.33 1.72 11.44
C ASP A 97 9.21 1.70 12.70
N ASP A 98 10.01 2.72 12.92
CA ASP A 98 11.02 2.79 13.99
C ASP A 98 10.91 4.08 14.82
N GLU A 99 11.28 3.99 16.11
CA GLU A 99 11.33 5.13 17.02
C GLU A 99 12.37 6.19 16.61
N GLU A 100 13.41 5.81 15.86
CA GLU A 100 14.39 6.77 15.34
C GLU A 100 13.75 7.83 14.44
N ALA A 101 12.62 7.51 13.78
CA ALA A 101 11.89 8.46 12.96
C ALA A 101 11.27 9.62 13.79
N PHE A 102 11.13 9.46 15.13
CA PHE A 102 10.59 10.51 16.00
C PHE A 102 11.53 11.72 16.13
N ASP A 103 12.83 11.52 15.88
CA ASP A 103 13.82 12.60 15.91
C ASP A 103 13.71 13.54 14.70
N TYR A 104 13.05 13.09 13.62
CA TYR A 104 12.90 13.81 12.34
C TYR A 104 11.46 14.31 12.10
N LYS A 105 10.61 14.20 13.13
CA LYS A 105 9.20 14.60 13.00
C LYS A 105 9.02 16.09 12.77
N ASP A 106 7.95 16.43 12.06
CA ASP A 106 7.37 17.77 12.04
C ASP A 106 6.74 18.04 13.43
N ASP A 107 7.06 19.17 14.06
CA ASP A 107 6.57 19.52 15.40
C ASP A 107 5.04 19.57 15.50
N ASP A 108 4.36 19.82 14.37
CA ASP A 108 2.92 19.99 14.30
C ASP A 108 2.15 18.69 13.96
N LEU A 109 2.83 17.60 13.58
CA LEU A 109 2.20 16.34 13.21
C LEU A 109 2.50 15.24 14.22
N PRO A 110 1.47 14.63 14.84
CA PRO A 110 1.68 13.47 15.70
C PRO A 110 2.37 12.32 14.95
N VAL A 111 3.34 11.68 15.58
CA VAL A 111 4.03 10.50 15.04
C VAL A 111 3.77 9.32 15.96
N MET A 112 3.41 8.17 15.38
CA MET A 112 3.09 6.93 16.08
C MET A 112 3.83 5.76 15.46
N LEU A 113 4.11 4.72 16.27
CA LEU A 113 4.63 3.46 15.74
C LEU A 113 3.56 2.67 14.99
N ASN A 114 3.96 1.89 14.00
CA ASN A 114 3.10 1.05 13.19
C ASN A 114 2.41 -0.11 13.94
N SER A 115 2.72 -0.30 15.23
CA SER A 115 1.99 -1.21 16.11
C SER A 115 0.57 -0.76 16.44
N VAL A 116 0.23 0.53 16.23
CA VAL A 116 -1.12 1.08 16.42
C VAL A 116 -2.12 0.38 15.48
N LYS A 117 -3.37 0.22 15.93
CA LYS A 117 -4.40 -0.50 15.16
C LYS A 117 -5.06 0.38 14.12
N LEU A 118 -5.48 -0.23 13.02
CA LEU A 118 -6.28 0.44 11.99
C LEU A 118 -7.56 1.06 12.56
N SER A 119 -8.20 0.38 13.53
CA SER A 119 -9.44 0.84 14.18
C SER A 119 -9.31 2.15 14.95
N GLU A 120 -8.11 2.63 15.21
CA GLU A 120 -7.89 3.92 15.87
C GLU A 120 -8.05 5.10 14.91
N TYR A 121 -7.96 4.85 13.61
CA TYR A 121 -8.08 5.88 12.58
C TYR A 121 -9.19 5.58 11.56
N LEU A 122 -9.39 4.31 11.19
CA LEU A 122 -10.46 3.90 10.30
C LEU A 122 -11.71 3.46 11.08
N PRO A 123 -12.93 3.76 10.63
CA PRO A 123 -13.27 4.41 9.35
C PRO A 123 -13.38 5.94 9.42
N GLU A 124 -12.99 6.58 10.52
CA GLU A 124 -13.13 8.04 10.69
C GLU A 124 -12.38 8.80 9.58
N TYR A 125 -11.14 8.34 9.27
CA TYR A 125 -10.32 8.90 8.21
C TYR A 125 -10.24 7.91 7.04
N GLY A 126 -10.83 8.27 5.93
CA GLY A 126 -10.96 7.37 4.77
C GLY A 126 -9.78 7.41 3.79
N ARG A 127 -8.72 8.18 4.07
CA ARG A 127 -7.58 8.34 3.15
C ARG A 127 -6.26 8.18 3.86
N MET A 128 -5.38 7.42 3.22
CA MET A 128 -4.01 7.21 3.69
C MET A 128 -3.05 7.26 2.51
N LYS A 129 -1.80 7.61 2.78
CA LYS A 129 -0.68 7.40 1.89
C LYS A 129 0.29 6.43 2.57
N TYR A 130 0.80 5.49 1.82
CA TYR A 130 1.85 4.59 2.25
C TYR A 130 3.06 4.80 1.35
N ILE A 131 4.23 4.97 1.96
CA ILE A 131 5.50 5.10 1.27
C ILE A 131 6.35 3.90 1.66
N TYR A 132 6.88 3.22 0.67
CA TYR A 132 7.81 2.11 0.83
C TYR A 132 9.09 2.41 0.07
N ASP A 133 10.22 2.05 0.65
CA ASP A 133 11.55 2.31 0.14
C ASP A 133 11.81 3.82 -0.11
N PHE A 134 12.51 4.46 0.82
CA PHE A 134 12.81 5.91 0.70
C PHE A 134 13.87 6.20 -0.38
N GLY A 135 14.51 5.18 -0.97
CA GLY A 135 15.38 5.30 -2.13
C GLY A 135 14.58 5.37 -3.45
N ASP A 136 13.77 4.35 -3.72
CA ASP A 136 12.92 4.25 -4.90
C ASP A 136 11.63 5.07 -4.77
N PHE A 137 11.20 5.34 -3.54
CA PHE A 137 10.09 6.21 -3.16
C PHE A 137 8.73 5.76 -3.72
N TRP A 138 8.33 4.52 -3.44
CA TRP A 138 7.06 3.96 -3.88
C TRP A 138 5.89 4.51 -3.06
N GLU A 139 5.18 5.51 -3.59
CA GLU A 139 3.99 6.08 -2.98
C GLU A 139 2.73 5.29 -3.38
N HIS A 140 1.91 4.99 -2.38
CA HIS A 140 0.60 4.36 -2.58
C HIS A 140 -0.48 5.21 -1.95
N TYR A 141 -1.54 5.44 -2.70
CA TYR A 141 -2.75 6.06 -2.19
C TYR A 141 -3.75 4.98 -1.80
N ILE A 142 -4.21 5.05 -0.57
CA ILE A 142 -5.14 4.09 0.02
C ILE A 142 -6.43 4.82 0.33
N GLU A 143 -7.53 4.34 -0.25
CA GLU A 143 -8.87 4.92 -0.09
C GLU A 143 -9.81 3.87 0.50
N LEU A 144 -10.53 4.26 1.55
CA LEU A 144 -11.61 3.47 2.13
C LEU A 144 -12.81 3.47 1.17
N GLU A 145 -13.22 2.30 0.71
CA GLU A 145 -14.40 2.15 -0.16
C GLU A 145 -15.64 1.68 0.63
N GLU A 146 -15.47 0.80 1.63
CA GLU A 146 -16.58 0.19 2.35
C GLU A 146 -16.19 -0.23 3.77
N VAL A 147 -17.14 -0.19 4.70
CA VAL A 147 -17.03 -0.77 6.05
C VAL A 147 -17.89 -2.02 6.11
N ILE A 148 -17.31 -3.14 6.55
CA ILE A 148 -17.95 -4.45 6.65
C ILE A 148 -18.05 -4.82 8.12
N ASP A 149 -19.26 -4.93 8.65
CA ASP A 149 -19.47 -5.18 10.08
C ASP A 149 -19.38 -6.66 10.46
N ASP A 150 -19.62 -7.57 9.54
CA ASP A 150 -19.71 -9.02 9.77
C ASP A 150 -18.74 -9.84 8.89
N TYR A 151 -17.52 -9.37 8.74
CA TYR A 151 -16.50 -10.06 7.98
C TYR A 151 -16.16 -11.41 8.61
N ASP A 152 -16.39 -12.50 7.87
CA ASP A 152 -16.33 -13.87 8.36
C ASP A 152 -14.98 -14.57 8.18
N LYS A 153 -13.94 -13.81 7.81
CA LYS A 153 -12.59 -14.32 7.61
C LYS A 153 -11.60 -13.62 8.54
N TYR A 154 -10.60 -14.38 8.99
CA TYR A 154 -9.57 -13.88 9.90
C TYR A 154 -8.37 -13.29 9.19
N HIS A 155 -8.31 -13.42 7.87
CA HIS A 155 -7.19 -12.99 7.06
C HIS A 155 -7.66 -12.00 6.00
N PRO A 156 -6.78 -11.11 5.54
CA PRO A 156 -7.05 -10.23 4.41
C PRO A 156 -7.38 -11.01 3.14
N ILE A 157 -8.20 -10.41 2.27
CA ILE A 157 -8.52 -10.96 0.96
C ILE A 157 -8.37 -9.87 -0.08
N CYS A 158 -7.56 -10.12 -1.10
CA CYS A 158 -7.54 -9.32 -2.32
C CYS A 158 -8.76 -9.69 -3.17
N LEU A 159 -9.58 -8.70 -3.49
CA LEU A 159 -10.80 -8.88 -4.29
C LEU A 159 -10.53 -8.71 -5.78
N ASP A 160 -9.64 -7.78 -6.13
CA ASP A 160 -9.37 -7.39 -7.50
C ASP A 160 -8.06 -6.60 -7.60
N GLY A 161 -7.52 -6.43 -8.81
CA GLY A 161 -6.35 -5.62 -9.06
C GLY A 161 -5.95 -5.62 -10.53
N ALA A 162 -5.09 -4.68 -10.89
CA ALA A 162 -4.52 -4.59 -12.23
C ALA A 162 -3.08 -4.08 -12.17
N GLY A 163 -2.36 -4.32 -13.25
CA GLY A 163 -0.98 -3.88 -13.46
C GLY A 163 0.05 -4.68 -12.65
N ASN A 164 1.25 -4.77 -13.21
CA ASN A 164 2.39 -5.39 -12.57
C ASN A 164 3.11 -4.37 -11.69
N SER A 165 3.49 -4.79 -10.51
CA SER A 165 4.29 -3.94 -9.61
C SER A 165 5.72 -3.86 -10.11
N PRO A 166 6.44 -2.74 -9.88
CA PRO A 166 7.88 -2.68 -10.07
C PRO A 166 8.60 -3.78 -9.28
N PRO A 167 9.67 -4.37 -9.81
CA PRO A 167 10.54 -5.23 -9.00
C PRO A 167 11.26 -4.42 -7.92
N GLU A 168 11.75 -5.08 -6.86
CA GLU A 168 12.61 -4.45 -5.85
C GLU A 168 13.85 -3.82 -6.49
N ASP A 169 14.31 -2.70 -5.92
CA ASP A 169 15.57 -2.03 -6.29
C ASP A 169 15.69 -1.66 -7.78
N VAL A 170 14.57 -1.40 -8.45
CA VAL A 170 14.59 -1.08 -9.90
C VAL A 170 15.02 0.37 -10.18
N GLY A 171 15.11 1.22 -9.17
CA GLY A 171 15.54 2.62 -9.27
C GLY A 171 14.39 3.61 -9.48
N GLY A 172 13.28 3.40 -8.76
CA GLY A 172 12.11 4.24 -8.81
C GLY A 172 11.35 4.17 -10.14
N GLN A 173 10.50 5.16 -10.39
CA GLN A 173 9.67 5.18 -11.61
C GLN A 173 10.49 5.17 -12.90
N ASP A 174 11.55 5.99 -12.97
CA ASP A 174 12.38 6.09 -14.19
C ASP A 174 13.12 4.77 -14.46
N GLY A 175 13.58 4.09 -13.41
CA GLY A 175 14.18 2.77 -13.50
C GLY A 175 13.17 1.72 -13.97
N TYR A 176 11.94 1.80 -13.46
CA TYR A 176 10.86 0.89 -13.90
C TYR A 176 10.47 1.10 -15.36
N ASP A 177 10.36 2.34 -15.81
CA ASP A 177 10.08 2.65 -17.22
C ASP A 177 11.19 2.11 -18.12
N SER A 178 12.46 2.33 -17.75
CA SER A 178 13.62 1.78 -18.49
C SER A 178 13.63 0.25 -18.48
N PHE A 179 13.31 -0.37 -17.33
CA PHE A 179 13.20 -1.83 -17.22
C PHE A 179 12.15 -2.38 -18.20
N LEU A 180 10.96 -1.76 -18.26
CA LEU A 180 9.88 -2.18 -19.16
C LEU A 180 10.26 -2.03 -20.64
N GLU A 181 10.93 -0.95 -21.01
CA GLU A 181 11.42 -0.73 -22.37
C GLU A 181 12.42 -1.82 -22.79
N ILE A 182 13.39 -2.15 -21.91
CA ILE A 182 14.40 -3.17 -22.19
C ILE A 182 13.80 -4.56 -22.35
N ILE A 183 12.88 -4.95 -21.45
CA ILE A 183 12.25 -6.29 -21.51
C ILE A 183 11.24 -6.43 -22.66
N ALA A 184 10.76 -5.33 -23.22
CA ALA A 184 9.85 -5.33 -24.35
C ALA A 184 10.58 -5.49 -25.71
N ASP A 185 11.85 -5.15 -25.81
CA ASP A 185 12.66 -5.26 -27.04
C ASP A 185 13.60 -6.47 -26.97
N GLU A 186 13.20 -7.57 -27.61
CA GLU A 186 14.01 -8.80 -27.67
C GLU A 186 15.38 -8.60 -28.35
N ASN A 187 15.59 -7.52 -29.10
CA ASN A 187 16.88 -7.19 -29.75
C ASN A 187 17.74 -6.26 -28.88
N HIS A 188 17.24 -5.79 -27.74
CA HIS A 188 18.03 -4.92 -26.87
C HIS A 188 19.23 -5.69 -26.27
N PRO A 189 20.45 -5.11 -26.28
CA PRO A 189 21.66 -5.79 -25.79
C PRO A 189 21.54 -6.34 -24.37
N GLU A 190 20.77 -5.67 -23.50
CA GLU A 190 20.57 -6.04 -22.10
C GLU A 190 19.28 -6.85 -21.86
N HIS A 191 18.53 -7.21 -22.90
CA HIS A 191 17.22 -7.88 -22.77
C HIS A 191 17.30 -9.13 -21.88
N GLU A 192 18.16 -10.08 -22.22
CA GLU A 192 18.28 -11.36 -21.49
C GLU A 192 18.70 -11.14 -20.02
N ASN A 193 19.64 -10.23 -19.80
CA ASN A 193 20.12 -9.88 -18.46
C ASN A 193 18.98 -9.28 -17.63
N MET A 194 18.23 -8.32 -18.20
CA MET A 194 17.17 -7.62 -17.52
C MET A 194 15.96 -8.52 -17.24
N VAL A 195 15.59 -9.40 -18.16
CA VAL A 195 14.55 -10.42 -17.94
C VAL A 195 14.96 -11.39 -16.83
N SER A 196 16.22 -11.84 -16.80
CA SER A 196 16.74 -12.72 -15.75
C SER A 196 16.76 -12.02 -14.39
N TRP A 197 17.24 -10.77 -14.35
CA TRP A 197 17.26 -9.95 -13.15
C TRP A 197 15.84 -9.70 -12.62
N GLY A 198 14.92 -9.26 -13.47
CA GLY A 198 13.54 -9.00 -13.07
C GLY A 198 12.88 -10.23 -12.44
N ARG A 199 13.09 -11.42 -13.01
CA ARG A 199 12.62 -12.69 -12.42
C ARG A 199 13.24 -12.95 -11.05
N SER A 200 14.52 -12.67 -10.86
CA SER A 200 15.20 -12.82 -9.57
C SER A 200 14.70 -11.84 -8.53
N GLN A 201 14.18 -10.68 -8.96
CA GLN A 201 13.54 -9.67 -8.11
C GLN A 201 12.01 -9.86 -7.96
N GLY A 202 11.49 -11.01 -8.38
CA GLY A 202 10.07 -11.33 -8.22
C GLY A 202 9.13 -10.63 -9.20
N TYR A 203 9.66 -10.01 -10.28
CA TYR A 203 8.81 -9.39 -11.29
C TYR A 203 7.97 -10.44 -12.02
N GLU A 204 6.68 -10.36 -11.81
CA GLU A 204 5.70 -11.28 -12.39
C GLU A 204 4.39 -10.54 -12.68
N SER A 205 3.59 -11.14 -13.57
CA SER A 205 2.23 -10.65 -13.80
C SER A 205 1.38 -10.78 -12.54
N PHE A 206 0.53 -9.78 -12.29
CA PHE A 206 -0.43 -9.84 -11.20
C PHE A 206 -1.31 -11.08 -11.33
N ASP A 207 -1.35 -11.88 -10.27
CA ASP A 207 -2.16 -13.10 -10.14
C ASP A 207 -2.93 -13.06 -8.83
N LEU A 208 -4.24 -12.88 -8.94
CA LEU A 208 -5.16 -12.75 -7.80
C LEU A 208 -5.17 -14.00 -6.91
N GLU A 209 -5.13 -15.19 -7.51
CA GLU A 209 -5.16 -16.44 -6.73
C GLU A 209 -3.85 -16.63 -5.95
N ARG A 210 -2.72 -16.31 -6.58
CA ARG A 210 -1.42 -16.37 -5.95
C ARG A 210 -1.32 -15.39 -4.77
N VAL A 211 -1.72 -14.15 -4.96
CA VAL A 211 -1.76 -13.14 -3.90
C VAL A 211 -2.61 -13.63 -2.73
N ASN A 212 -3.81 -14.14 -2.98
CA ASN A 212 -4.70 -14.63 -1.94
C ASN A 212 -4.14 -15.85 -1.20
N ARG A 213 -3.36 -16.70 -1.86
CA ARG A 213 -2.64 -17.79 -1.16
C ARG A 213 -1.63 -17.25 -0.16
N PHE A 214 -0.87 -16.20 -0.50
CA PHE A 214 0.09 -15.58 0.41
C PHE A 214 -0.60 -14.86 1.57
N LEU A 215 -1.69 -14.12 1.31
CA LEU A 215 -2.44 -13.43 2.35
C LEU A 215 -3.03 -14.41 3.38
N LYS A 216 -3.47 -15.57 2.95
CA LYS A 216 -4.00 -16.63 3.83
C LYS A 216 -2.94 -17.26 4.74
N LEU A 217 -1.68 -17.31 4.31
CA LEU A 217 -0.59 -17.91 5.10
C LEU A 217 -0.09 -17.00 6.23
N GLN A 218 -0.54 -15.74 6.29
CA GLN A 218 -0.17 -14.76 7.31
C GLN A 218 -1.20 -14.61 8.44
N ALA A 219 -2.28 -15.38 8.38
CA ALA A 219 -3.38 -15.35 9.36
C ALA A 219 -3.03 -16.09 10.66
#